data_78cba8948d4a8979c865492a19c0a28f
#
_entry.id   78cba8948d4a8979c865492a19c0a28f
#
_cell.length_a   1.000
_cell.length_b   1.000
_cell.length_c   1.000
_cell.angle_alpha   90.00
_cell.angle_beta   90.00
_cell.angle_gamma   90.00
#
_symmetry.space_group_name_H-M   'P 1'
#
loop_
_entity.id
_entity.type
_entity.pdbx_description
1 polymer ?
#
loop_
_entity_poly.entity_id
_entity_poly.type
_entity_poly.pdbx_seq_one_letter_code
_entity_poly.pdbx_strand_id
1 'polypeptide(L)' 'MDPDQIIQQLAEIYKEEKVNLEDGLKIDFTDSWVQLRKSNTEAIMRVYAEANTEKEAKRLAEMIMGKIKDL' A
#
# COMPACT_ATOMS: atom_id res chain seq x y z
N MET A 1 0.28 4.76 -15.25
CA MET A 1 -0.77 5.17 -14.32
C MET A 1 -0.21 6.11 -13.27
N ASP A 2 -0.96 7.13 -12.92
CA ASP A 2 -0.53 8.13 -11.97
C ASP A 2 -0.47 7.56 -10.55
N PRO A 3 0.68 7.65 -9.86
CA PRO A 3 0.77 7.15 -8.48
C PRO A 3 -0.26 7.76 -7.54
N ASP A 4 -0.60 9.02 -7.71
CA ASP A 4 -1.58 9.66 -6.85
C ASP A 4 -2.97 9.05 -7.04
N GLN A 5 -3.33 8.67 -8.26
CA GLN A 5 -4.59 7.98 -8.51
C GLN A 5 -4.61 6.59 -7.87
N ILE A 6 -3.49 5.88 -7.94
CA ILE A 6 -3.37 4.57 -7.32
C ILE A 6 -3.59 4.70 -5.81
N ILE A 7 -2.94 5.67 -5.18
CA ILE A 7 -3.08 5.92 -3.75
C ILE A 7 -4.53 6.21 -3.39
N GLN A 8 -5.20 7.07 -4.15
CA GLN A 8 -6.59 7.43 -3.86
C GLN A 8 -7.53 6.25 -4.03
N GLN A 9 -7.33 5.45 -5.08
CA GLN A 9 -8.17 4.29 -5.31
C GLN A 9 -7.99 3.23 -4.23
N LEU A 10 -6.75 2.98 -3.80
CA LEU A 10 -6.50 2.03 -2.72
C LEU A 10 -7.05 2.54 -1.39
N ALA A 11 -6.93 3.83 -1.12
CA ALA A 11 -7.51 4.42 0.08
C ALA A 11 -9.02 4.20 0.12
N GLU A 12 -9.69 4.30 -1.02
CA GLU A 12 -11.13 4.05 -1.09
C GLU A 12 -11.47 2.57 -0.88
N ILE A 13 -10.68 1.68 -1.48
CA ILE A 13 -10.90 0.23 -1.32
C ILE A 13 -10.77 -0.19 0.13
N TYR A 14 -9.78 0.38 0.85
CA TYR A 14 -9.47 0.02 2.22
C TYR A 14 -9.96 1.06 3.23
N LYS A 15 -10.98 1.84 2.88
CA LYS A 15 -11.47 2.92 3.74
C LYS A 15 -11.99 2.47 5.10
N GLU A 16 -12.38 1.20 5.23
CA GLU A 16 -12.83 0.66 6.51
C GLU A 16 -11.67 0.28 7.41
N GLU A 17 -10.45 0.21 6.86
CA GLU A 17 -9.25 0.01 7.65
C GLU A 17 -8.72 1.36 8.10
N LYS A 18 -7.71 1.34 8.96
CA LYS A 18 -7.09 2.57 9.43
C LYS A 18 -6.11 3.08 8.38
N VAL A 19 -6.49 4.13 7.68
CA VAL A 19 -5.74 4.68 6.55
C VAL A 19 -5.12 6.02 6.92
N ASN A 20 -3.84 6.20 6.59
CA ASN A 20 -3.10 7.44 6.81
C ASN A 20 -2.50 7.90 5.48
N LEU A 21 -2.76 9.15 5.11
CA LEU A 21 -2.32 9.73 3.83
C LEU A 21 -1.25 10.80 3.99
N GLU A 22 -0.65 10.95 5.17
CA GLU A 22 0.35 11.99 5.40
C GLU A 22 1.61 11.80 4.56
N ASP A 23 2.04 10.56 4.36
CA ASP A 23 3.28 10.25 3.63
C ASP A 23 3.00 9.08 2.70
N GLY A 24 2.38 9.38 1.56
CA GLY A 24 1.90 8.34 0.68
C GLY A 24 0.62 7.73 1.24
N LEU A 25 0.56 6.41 1.24
CA LEU A 25 -0.60 5.70 1.78
C LEU A 25 -0.10 4.64 2.77
N LYS A 26 -0.59 4.68 3.98
CA LYS A 26 -0.33 3.64 4.97
C LYS A 26 -1.66 3.05 5.41
N ILE A 27 -1.76 1.73 5.35
CA ILE A 27 -2.95 1.00 5.78
C ILE A 27 -2.56 0.12 6.96
N ASP A 28 -3.19 0.36 8.11
CA ASP A 28 -2.94 -0.44 9.31
C ASP A 28 -4.01 -1.50 9.45
N PHE A 29 -3.57 -2.75 9.50
CA PHE A 29 -4.43 -3.88 9.81
C PHE A 29 -4.24 -4.26 11.29
N THR A 30 -4.88 -5.32 11.75
CA THR A 30 -4.83 -5.70 13.16
C THR A 30 -3.41 -5.95 13.66
N ASP A 31 -2.64 -6.76 12.94
CA ASP A 31 -1.29 -7.15 13.34
C ASP A 31 -0.25 -6.87 12.28
N SER A 32 -0.58 -6.01 11.31
CA SER A 32 0.31 -5.74 10.20
C SER A 32 -0.03 -4.38 9.60
N TRP A 33 0.87 -3.91 8.73
CA TRP A 33 0.60 -2.68 7.98
C TRP A 33 1.32 -2.74 6.64
N VAL A 34 0.84 -1.94 5.71
CA VAL A 34 1.48 -1.77 4.41
C VAL A 34 1.55 -0.28 4.10
N GLN A 35 2.64 0.15 3.50
CA GLN A 35 2.83 1.53 3.11
C GLN A 35 3.27 1.61 1.66
N LEU A 36 2.64 2.52 0.92
CA LEU A 36 2.99 2.81 -0.46
C LEU A 36 3.54 4.23 -0.52
N ARG A 37 4.70 4.38 -1.13
CA ARG A 37 5.34 5.68 -1.30
C ARG A 37 5.76 5.85 -2.75
N LYS A 38 5.47 7.01 -3.32
CA LYS A 38 5.93 7.30 -4.67
C LYS A 38 7.37 7.82 -4.60
N SER A 39 8.16 7.50 -5.63
CA SER A 39 9.51 8.01 -5.74
C SER A 39 9.47 9.41 -6.35
N ASN A 40 10.29 10.32 -5.83
CA ASN A 40 10.38 11.67 -6.37
C ASN A 40 11.15 11.74 -7.68
N THR A 41 12.01 10.76 -7.93
CA THR A 41 12.91 10.76 -9.10
C THR A 41 12.50 9.79 -10.19
N GLU A 42 11.63 8.85 -9.89
CA GLU A 42 11.20 7.83 -10.84
C GLU A 42 9.69 7.65 -10.74
N ALA A 43 9.08 7.26 -11.85
CA ALA A 43 7.62 7.03 -11.88
C ALA A 43 7.28 5.62 -11.37
N ILE A 44 7.84 5.26 -10.20
CA ILE A 44 7.59 3.97 -9.57
C ILE A 44 7.00 4.17 -8.18
N MET A 45 6.32 3.14 -7.72
CA MET A 45 5.72 3.10 -6.40
C MET A 45 6.47 2.10 -5.55
N ARG A 46 6.89 2.49 -4.35
CA ARG A 46 7.54 1.58 -3.42
C ARG A 46 6.51 1.04 -2.44
N VAL A 47 6.59 -0.26 -2.19
CA VAL A 47 5.67 -0.92 -1.28
C VAL A 47 6.47 -1.50 -0.11
N TYR A 48 6.10 -1.09 1.10
CA TYR A 48 6.68 -1.59 2.34
C TYR A 48 5.60 -2.32 3.11
N ALA A 49 5.93 -3.44 3.70
CA ALA A 49 4.98 -4.19 4.51
C ALA A 49 5.66 -4.76 5.73
N GLU A 50 4.93 -4.81 6.84
CA GLU A 50 5.42 -5.43 8.06
C GLU A 50 4.30 -6.25 8.68
N ALA A 51 4.65 -7.44 9.16
CA ALA A 51 3.71 -8.36 9.77
C ALA A 51 4.45 -9.20 10.82
N ASN A 52 3.75 -10.16 11.45
CA ASN A 52 4.35 -10.99 12.47
C ASN A 52 5.48 -11.90 11.94
N THR A 53 5.43 -12.25 10.67
CA THR A 53 6.47 -13.06 10.02
C THR A 53 6.81 -12.45 8.67
N GLU A 54 8.01 -12.79 8.16
CA GLU A 54 8.41 -12.36 6.81
C GLU A 54 7.49 -12.91 5.76
N LYS A 55 6.99 -14.12 5.94
CA LYS A 55 6.07 -14.75 5.01
C LYS A 55 4.76 -13.97 4.90
N GLU A 56 4.23 -13.54 6.03
CA GLU A 56 3.01 -12.75 6.06
C GLU A 56 3.20 -11.37 5.46
N ALA A 57 4.35 -10.73 5.76
CA ALA A 57 4.68 -9.43 5.19
C ALA A 57 4.78 -9.51 3.67
N LYS A 58 5.43 -10.54 3.16
CA LYS A 58 5.55 -10.75 1.72
C LYS A 58 4.19 -10.96 1.07
N ARG A 59 3.33 -11.76 1.71
CA ARG A 59 1.98 -12.02 1.21
C ARG A 59 1.17 -10.73 1.15
N LEU A 60 1.29 -9.89 2.18
CA LEU A 60 0.60 -8.61 2.23
C LEU A 60 1.05 -7.68 1.11
N ALA A 61 2.36 -7.59 0.88
CA ALA A 61 2.90 -6.79 -0.20
C ALA A 61 2.42 -7.29 -1.56
N GLU A 62 2.40 -8.60 -1.77
CA GLU A 62 1.93 -9.19 -3.02
C GLU A 62 0.44 -8.94 -3.24
N MET A 63 -0.35 -8.96 -2.18
CA MET A 63 -1.77 -8.66 -2.25
C MET A 63 -2.00 -7.22 -2.74
N ILE A 64 -1.26 -6.28 -2.18
CA ILE A 64 -1.38 -4.88 -2.57
C ILE A 64 -0.91 -4.67 -4.01
N MET A 65 0.19 -5.29 -4.40
CA MET A 65 0.68 -5.20 -5.78
C MET A 65 -0.32 -5.76 -6.77
N GLY A 66 -1.01 -6.84 -6.41
CA GLY A 66 -2.08 -7.41 -7.23
C GLY A 66 -3.24 -6.45 -7.39
N LYS A 67 -3.63 -5.77 -6.32
CA LYS A 67 -4.68 -4.76 -6.40
C LYS A 67 -4.30 -3.61 -7.33
N ILE A 68 -3.04 -3.18 -7.27
CA ILE A 68 -2.55 -2.11 -8.14
C ILE A 68 -2.66 -2.52 -9.62
N LYS A 69 -2.33 -3.76 -9.94
CA LYS A 69 -2.43 -4.26 -11.30
C LYS A 69 -3.88 -4.31 -11.81
N ASP A 70 -4.83 -4.48 -10.91
CA ASP A 70 -6.24 -4.60 -11.26
C ASP A 70 -6.95 -3.24 -11.37
N LEU A 71 -6.28 -2.16 -11.05
CA LEU A 71 -6.85 -0.81 -11.11
C LEU A 71 -6.94 -0.25 -12.53
#